data_827dad9580e9b1dd452a2b7b6721a263
#
_entry.id   827dad9580e9b1dd452a2b7b6721a263
#
_cell.length_a   1.000
_cell.length_b   1.000
_cell.length_c   1.000
_cell.angle_alpha   90.00
_cell.angle_beta   90.00
_cell.angle_gamma   90.00
#
_symmetry.space_group_name_H-M   'P 1'
#
loop_
_entity.id
_entity.type
_entity.pdbx_description
1 polymer ?
#
loop_
_entity_poly.entity_id
_entity_poly.type
_entity_poly.pdbx_seq_one_letter_code
_entity_poly.pdbx_strand_id
1 'polypeptide(L)'
;MVGAVLLAAAITLAPPAESATVFANRTAFAEPCTGTTNTFPDQLARQARSALAALGWEVGGAVGPGFTRRAAVSSAASAAFYVHSHGDLYWDTKSDARVGGFRADAGLCHGAPVLLPSEIAAMRRGVPPASLVYISSCHNGERASRLPGAFGIAQRKVQGANEPDSFYVSYAGTAWQGAALRFERAFWRALLDGLTAGAAFDRALLVTYDPDHLSPEWWGGYGHLPHAPSAQLPDLGGRRYV
;
A
#
# COMPACT_ATOMS: atom_id res chain seq x y z
N MET A 1 -22.19 47.96 -35.98
CA MET A 1 -20.99 47.27 -35.51
C MET A 1 -21.46 46.23 -34.50
N VAL A 2 -21.41 44.92 -34.85
CA VAL A 2 -21.83 43.84 -33.97
C VAL A 2 -20.52 43.23 -33.44
N GLY A 3 -20.29 43.42 -32.14
CA GLY A 3 -19.14 42.88 -31.46
C GLY A 3 -19.33 41.39 -31.17
N ALA A 4 -18.49 40.55 -31.77
CA ALA A 4 -18.45 39.12 -31.44
C ALA A 4 -17.72 38.91 -30.10
N VAL A 5 -18.45 38.39 -29.12
CA VAL A 5 -17.88 37.93 -27.85
C VAL A 5 -17.35 36.53 -28.05
N LEU A 6 -16.02 36.38 -28.11
CA LEU A 6 -15.36 35.10 -28.08
C LEU A 6 -15.40 34.55 -26.64
N LEU A 7 -16.26 33.54 -26.39
CA LEU A 7 -16.17 32.73 -25.18
C LEU A 7 -14.97 31.80 -25.31
N ALA A 8 -13.89 32.09 -24.59
CA ALA A 8 -12.78 31.16 -24.40
C ALA A 8 -13.22 30.05 -23.44
N ALA A 9 -13.50 28.86 -23.97
CA ALA A 9 -13.70 27.66 -23.14
C ALA A 9 -12.33 27.32 -22.49
N ALA A 10 -12.26 27.50 -21.18
CA ALA A 10 -11.14 27.00 -20.39
C ALA A 10 -11.16 25.48 -20.42
N ILE A 11 -10.27 24.86 -21.17
CA ILE A 11 -10.02 23.41 -21.11
C ILE A 11 -9.33 23.17 -19.76
N THR A 12 -10.08 22.79 -18.75
CA THR A 12 -9.52 22.24 -17.51
C THR A 12 -8.90 20.91 -17.86
N LEU A 13 -7.59 20.88 -18.07
CA LEU A 13 -6.83 19.63 -18.13
C LEU A 13 -7.01 18.98 -16.76
N ALA A 14 -7.57 17.76 -16.75
CA ALA A 14 -7.58 16.92 -15.56
C ALA A 14 -6.13 16.77 -15.05
N PRO A 15 -5.90 16.83 -13.73
CA PRO A 15 -4.58 16.59 -13.21
C PRO A 15 -4.09 15.21 -13.69
N PRO A 16 -2.78 15.06 -13.98
CA PRO A 16 -2.25 13.77 -14.38
C PRO A 16 -2.60 12.73 -13.32
N ALA A 17 -3.05 11.55 -13.76
CA ALA A 17 -3.36 10.45 -12.87
C ALA A 17 -2.12 10.13 -12.01
N GLU A 18 -2.29 10.10 -10.69
CA GLU A 18 -1.19 9.71 -9.80
C GLU A 18 -0.85 8.23 -10.03
N SER A 19 0.44 7.91 -10.05
CA SER A 19 0.88 6.55 -10.30
C SER A 19 0.78 5.68 -9.05
N ALA A 20 0.36 4.44 -9.27
CA ALA A 20 0.42 3.38 -8.28
C ALA A 20 1.30 2.23 -8.79
N THR A 21 1.98 1.54 -7.89
CA THR A 21 2.80 0.38 -8.25
C THR A 21 2.45 -0.82 -7.39
N VAL A 22 2.26 -1.97 -8.04
CA VAL A 22 1.92 -3.25 -7.40
C VAL A 22 2.95 -4.31 -7.75
N PHE A 23 3.62 -4.83 -6.72
CA PHE A 23 4.54 -5.96 -6.83
C PHE A 23 4.06 -7.17 -6.03
N ALA A 24 4.38 -8.38 -6.50
CA ALA A 24 4.25 -9.58 -5.69
C ALA A 24 5.37 -10.56 -6.02
N ASN A 25 5.99 -11.08 -4.97
CA ASN A 25 6.91 -12.21 -5.05
C ASN A 25 6.06 -13.49 -5.21
N ARG A 26 6.19 -14.15 -6.33
CA ARG A 26 5.52 -15.41 -6.62
C ARG A 26 6.47 -16.60 -6.47
N THR A 27 7.70 -16.45 -6.92
CA THR A 27 8.68 -17.54 -6.98
C THR A 27 8.93 -18.15 -5.60
N ALA A 28 9.16 -17.34 -4.57
CA ALA A 28 9.45 -17.84 -3.23
C ALA A 28 8.25 -18.53 -2.55
N PHE A 29 7.03 -18.36 -3.07
CA PHE A 29 5.80 -18.94 -2.51
C PHE A 29 5.23 -20.09 -3.33
N ALA A 30 5.84 -20.44 -4.48
CA ALA A 30 5.37 -21.48 -5.39
C ALA A 30 6.45 -22.55 -5.63
N GLU A 31 6.12 -23.56 -6.42
CA GLU A 31 7.10 -24.51 -6.93
C GLU A 31 8.14 -23.81 -7.82
N PRO A 32 9.41 -24.23 -7.81
CA PRO A 32 9.94 -25.36 -7.05
C PRO A 32 10.32 -25.03 -5.60
N CYS A 33 10.11 -23.80 -5.12
CA CYS A 33 10.61 -23.33 -3.84
C CYS A 33 9.89 -23.94 -2.63
N THR A 34 8.60 -24.20 -2.74
CA THR A 34 7.75 -24.69 -1.63
C THR A 34 7.22 -26.10 -1.85
N GLY A 35 7.40 -26.67 -3.04
CA GLY A 35 6.80 -27.97 -3.41
C GLY A 35 5.28 -27.92 -3.59
N THR A 36 4.68 -26.72 -3.59
CA THR A 36 3.22 -26.54 -3.72
C THR A 36 2.88 -25.44 -4.72
N THR A 37 1.76 -25.60 -5.43
CA THR A 37 1.21 -24.50 -6.22
C THR A 37 0.50 -23.50 -5.30
N ASN A 38 1.04 -22.30 -5.22
CA ASN A 38 0.47 -21.23 -4.40
C ASN A 38 0.02 -20.06 -5.27
N THR A 39 -1.27 -19.74 -5.22
CA THR A 39 -1.88 -18.66 -6.00
C THR A 39 -2.15 -17.40 -5.20
N PHE A 40 -1.84 -17.37 -3.91
CA PHE A 40 -2.08 -16.21 -3.05
C PHE A 40 -1.36 -14.94 -3.54
N PRO A 41 -0.08 -14.97 -3.95
CA PRO A 41 0.59 -13.78 -4.46
C PRO A 41 -0.12 -13.15 -5.65
N ASP A 42 -0.59 -13.97 -6.59
CA ASP A 42 -1.35 -13.50 -7.77
C ASP A 42 -2.72 -12.96 -7.38
N GLN A 43 -3.39 -13.54 -6.39
CA GLN A 43 -4.69 -13.08 -5.91
C GLN A 43 -4.57 -11.74 -5.18
N LEU A 44 -3.58 -11.60 -4.30
CA LEU A 44 -3.29 -10.38 -3.55
C LEU A 44 -2.92 -9.24 -4.50
N ALA A 45 -1.99 -9.47 -5.43
CA ALA A 45 -1.61 -8.48 -6.42
C ALA A 45 -2.79 -8.06 -7.32
N ARG A 46 -3.63 -9.00 -7.72
CA ARG A 46 -4.83 -8.72 -8.52
C ARG A 46 -5.84 -7.85 -7.78
N GLN A 47 -6.09 -8.15 -6.50
CA GLN A 47 -6.97 -7.33 -5.66
C GLN A 47 -6.45 -5.90 -5.53
N ALA A 48 -5.17 -5.73 -5.19
CA ALA A 48 -4.56 -4.42 -5.07
C ALA A 48 -4.60 -3.63 -6.38
N ARG A 49 -4.25 -4.26 -7.53
CA ARG A 49 -4.33 -3.63 -8.86
C ARG A 49 -5.73 -3.16 -9.19
N SER A 50 -6.72 -4.04 -9.01
CA SER A 50 -8.12 -3.73 -9.34
C SER A 50 -8.65 -2.61 -8.44
N ALA A 51 -8.33 -2.62 -7.16
CA ALA A 51 -8.77 -1.58 -6.23
C ALA A 51 -8.11 -0.24 -6.53
N LEU A 52 -6.80 -0.20 -6.74
CA LEU A 52 -6.07 1.03 -7.06
C LEU A 52 -6.53 1.64 -8.38
N ALA A 53 -6.76 0.80 -9.41
CA ALA A 53 -7.31 1.27 -10.68
C ALA A 53 -8.73 1.83 -10.52
N ALA A 54 -9.58 1.17 -9.76
CA ALA A 54 -10.95 1.64 -9.47
C ALA A 54 -10.97 2.93 -8.64
N LEU A 55 -9.94 3.16 -7.83
CA LEU A 55 -9.71 4.42 -7.10
C LEU A 55 -9.10 5.52 -7.99
N GLY A 56 -8.84 5.27 -9.27
CA GLY A 56 -8.41 6.27 -10.23
C GLY A 56 -6.89 6.39 -10.44
N TRP A 57 -6.08 5.51 -9.85
CA TRP A 57 -4.63 5.50 -10.09
C TRP A 57 -4.25 4.78 -11.38
N GLU A 58 -3.19 5.26 -12.04
CA GLU A 58 -2.52 4.52 -13.12
C GLU A 58 -1.61 3.45 -12.51
N VAL A 59 -1.93 2.16 -12.72
CA VAL A 59 -1.31 1.06 -11.99
C VAL A 59 -0.27 0.33 -12.83
N GLY A 60 0.99 0.40 -12.40
CA GLY A 60 2.13 -0.36 -12.92
C GLY A 60 2.58 -1.51 -12.00
N GLY A 61 3.80 -1.99 -12.23
CA GLY A 61 4.45 -3.02 -11.41
C GLY A 61 4.46 -4.42 -12.03
N ALA A 62 4.91 -5.43 -11.27
CA ALA A 62 5.11 -6.79 -11.75
C ALA A 62 4.82 -7.85 -10.67
N VAL A 63 4.45 -9.05 -11.12
CA VAL A 63 4.33 -10.26 -10.30
C VAL A 63 5.35 -11.29 -10.80
N GLY A 64 6.00 -12.00 -9.88
CA GLY A 64 7.04 -12.97 -10.20
C GLY A 64 8.37 -12.32 -10.62
N PRO A 65 9.16 -12.94 -11.51
CA PRO A 65 10.54 -12.52 -11.80
C PRO A 65 10.72 -11.08 -12.27
N GLY A 66 9.65 -10.43 -12.78
CA GLY A 66 9.65 -9.01 -13.09
C GLY A 66 9.71 -8.09 -11.88
N PHE A 67 9.41 -8.60 -10.68
CA PHE A 67 9.60 -7.89 -9.41
C PHE A 67 11.08 -7.95 -8.99
N THR A 68 11.91 -7.20 -9.67
CA THR A 68 13.33 -7.05 -9.33
C THR A 68 13.54 -5.94 -8.31
N ARG A 69 14.65 -5.98 -7.57
CA ARG A 69 15.07 -4.88 -6.67
C ARG A 69 15.12 -3.53 -7.41
N ARG A 70 15.69 -3.52 -8.62
CA ARG A 70 15.79 -2.31 -9.43
C ARG A 70 14.39 -1.75 -9.78
N ALA A 71 13.48 -2.61 -10.23
CA ALA A 71 12.11 -2.20 -10.56
C ALA A 71 11.40 -1.62 -9.33
N ALA A 72 11.50 -2.28 -8.17
CA ALA A 72 10.86 -1.79 -6.95
C ALA A 72 11.45 -0.48 -6.44
N VAL A 73 12.78 -0.32 -6.47
CA VAL A 73 13.44 0.94 -6.08
C VAL A 73 13.02 2.08 -7.00
N SER A 74 13.06 1.89 -8.33
CA SER A 74 12.65 2.94 -9.28
C SER A 74 11.18 3.31 -9.15
N SER A 75 10.32 2.38 -8.77
CA SER A 75 8.89 2.62 -8.58
C SER A 75 8.53 3.13 -7.18
N ALA A 76 9.49 3.20 -6.27
CA ALA A 76 9.22 3.68 -4.90
C ALA A 76 8.78 5.15 -4.85
N ALA A 77 8.97 5.93 -5.93
CA ALA A 77 8.48 7.30 -6.06
C ALA A 77 6.97 7.41 -6.33
N SER A 78 6.28 6.31 -6.64
CA SER A 78 4.82 6.30 -6.86
C SER A 78 4.04 6.86 -5.67
N ALA A 79 2.90 7.47 -5.94
CA ALA A 79 2.00 7.99 -4.92
C ALA A 79 1.34 6.86 -4.11
N ALA A 80 1.02 5.73 -4.75
CA ALA A 80 0.61 4.52 -4.08
C ALA A 80 1.59 3.37 -4.36
N PHE A 81 1.90 2.57 -3.33
CA PHE A 81 2.84 1.45 -3.43
C PHE A 81 2.31 0.24 -2.68
N TYR A 82 2.18 -0.86 -3.39
CA TYR A 82 1.80 -2.15 -2.84
C TYR A 82 2.88 -3.20 -3.12
N VAL A 83 3.19 -4.02 -2.12
CA VAL A 83 4.02 -5.21 -2.31
C VAL A 83 3.52 -6.37 -1.45
N HIS A 84 3.46 -7.57 -2.05
CA HIS A 84 3.32 -8.83 -1.31
C HIS A 84 4.62 -9.62 -1.44
N SER A 85 5.26 -9.93 -0.31
CA SER A 85 6.52 -10.65 -0.29
C SER A 85 6.86 -11.21 1.10
N HIS A 86 7.93 -11.99 1.18
CA HIS A 86 8.59 -12.24 2.46
C HIS A 86 9.20 -10.96 3.02
N GLY A 87 9.02 -10.74 4.31
CA GLY A 87 9.59 -9.63 5.05
C GLY A 87 10.17 -10.10 6.37
N ASP A 88 11.07 -9.30 6.91
CA ASP A 88 11.71 -9.48 8.21
C ASP A 88 12.39 -8.19 8.66
N LEU A 89 13.02 -8.21 9.83
CA LEU A 89 13.95 -7.20 10.28
C LEU A 89 15.38 -7.58 9.88
N TYR A 90 15.94 -6.81 8.96
CA TYR A 90 17.29 -7.01 8.41
C TYR A 90 18.28 -6.00 8.98
N TRP A 91 19.55 -6.36 9.01
CA TRP A 91 20.61 -5.42 9.34
C TRP A 91 20.85 -4.44 8.20
N ASP A 92 20.68 -3.15 8.46
CA ASP A 92 21.00 -2.08 7.51
C ASP A 92 22.33 -1.42 7.91
N THR A 93 23.36 -1.67 7.13
CA THR A 93 24.71 -1.11 7.38
C THR A 93 24.78 0.40 7.29
N LYS A 94 23.82 1.06 6.61
CA LYS A 94 23.78 2.51 6.49
C LYS A 94 23.25 3.19 7.74
N SER A 95 22.31 2.56 8.42
CA SER A 95 21.71 3.08 9.66
C SER A 95 22.24 2.41 10.92
N ASP A 96 23.11 1.39 10.77
CA ASP A 96 23.66 0.55 11.82
C ASP A 96 22.58 0.00 12.76
N ALA A 97 21.51 -0.53 12.19
CA ALA A 97 20.34 -1.00 12.92
C ALA A 97 19.60 -2.13 12.20
N ARG A 98 18.84 -2.91 12.96
CA ARG A 98 17.82 -3.80 12.38
C ARG A 98 16.61 -2.98 11.98
N VAL A 99 16.23 -3.09 10.72
CA VAL A 99 15.12 -2.37 10.11
C VAL A 99 14.25 -3.32 9.29
N GLY A 100 13.00 -2.99 9.08
CA GLY A 100 12.13 -3.75 8.19
C GLY A 100 12.65 -3.78 6.77
N GLY A 101 12.28 -4.82 6.06
CA GLY A 101 12.58 -4.96 4.65
C GLY A 101 11.74 -6.05 4.01
N PHE A 102 11.72 -6.08 2.70
CA PHE A 102 11.00 -7.10 1.94
C PHE A 102 11.83 -7.58 0.75
N ARG A 103 11.62 -8.84 0.35
CA ARG A 103 12.41 -9.47 -0.71
C ARG A 103 11.80 -9.21 -2.08
N ALA A 104 12.63 -8.82 -3.05
CA ALA A 104 12.25 -8.91 -4.45
C ALA A 104 12.08 -10.39 -4.86
N ASP A 105 11.40 -10.65 -5.99
CA ASP A 105 11.25 -12.01 -6.51
C ASP A 105 12.56 -12.48 -7.18
N ALA A 106 12.98 -11.78 -8.20
CA ALA A 106 14.19 -12.08 -8.99
C ALA A 106 14.27 -13.53 -9.52
N GLY A 107 13.20 -14.31 -9.45
CA GLY A 107 13.19 -15.73 -9.84
C GLY A 107 13.95 -16.66 -8.89
N LEU A 108 14.20 -16.25 -7.64
CA LEU A 108 15.02 -16.97 -6.67
C LEU A 108 14.22 -17.47 -5.47
N CYS A 109 14.37 -18.75 -5.13
CA CYS A 109 13.79 -19.32 -3.90
C CYS A 109 14.47 -18.76 -2.65
N HIS A 110 15.79 -18.65 -2.69
CA HIS A 110 16.61 -18.19 -1.57
C HIS A 110 17.57 -17.11 -2.04
N GLY A 111 18.04 -16.28 -1.11
CA GLY A 111 19.01 -15.23 -1.42
C GLY A 111 18.48 -14.09 -2.30
N ALA A 112 17.16 -14.02 -2.51
CA ALA A 112 16.55 -12.91 -3.23
C ALA A 112 16.91 -11.57 -2.57
N PRO A 113 17.21 -10.52 -3.37
CA PRO A 113 17.61 -9.22 -2.84
C PRO A 113 16.55 -8.63 -1.91
N VAL A 114 16.99 -8.06 -0.79
CA VAL A 114 16.13 -7.35 0.16
C VAL A 114 16.14 -5.87 -0.19
N LEU A 115 14.96 -5.25 -0.15
CA LEU A 115 14.82 -3.80 -0.19
C LEU A 115 14.73 -3.27 1.23
N LEU A 116 15.58 -2.29 1.53
CA LEU A 116 15.68 -1.66 2.84
C LEU A 116 15.14 -0.22 2.82
N PRO A 117 14.73 0.32 3.96
CA PRO A 117 14.26 1.71 4.07
C PRO A 117 15.24 2.75 3.52
N SER A 118 16.54 2.54 3.71
CA SER A 118 17.59 3.45 3.23
C SER A 118 17.63 3.59 1.70
N GLU A 119 17.27 2.55 0.95
CA GLU A 119 17.23 2.57 -0.51
C GLU A 119 15.98 3.29 -1.01
N ILE A 120 14.84 3.00 -0.39
CA ILE A 120 13.55 3.63 -0.69
C ILE A 120 13.64 5.13 -0.41
N ALA A 121 14.16 5.52 0.75
CA ALA A 121 14.34 6.92 1.14
C ALA A 121 15.28 7.67 0.17
N ALA A 122 16.33 7.00 -0.34
CA ALA A 122 17.23 7.59 -1.32
C ALA A 122 16.51 7.90 -2.64
N MET A 123 15.64 7.01 -3.12
CA MET A 123 14.83 7.20 -4.33
C MET A 123 13.77 8.28 -4.15
N ARG A 124 13.18 8.37 -2.96
CA ARG A 124 12.13 9.36 -2.67
C ARG A 124 12.66 10.75 -2.28
N ARG A 125 13.94 10.98 -2.42
CA ARG A 125 14.53 12.30 -2.09
C ARG A 125 13.93 13.40 -2.97
N GLY A 126 13.22 14.34 -2.36
CA GLY A 126 12.50 15.41 -3.07
C GLY A 126 11.13 15.02 -3.62
N VAL A 127 10.67 13.80 -3.35
CA VAL A 127 9.31 13.33 -3.69
C VAL A 127 8.38 13.55 -2.48
N PRO A 128 7.14 14.02 -2.69
CA PRO A 128 6.15 14.11 -1.61
C PRO A 128 5.93 12.78 -0.88
N PRO A 129 5.40 12.77 0.35
CA PRO A 129 4.99 11.56 1.01
C PRO A 129 4.07 10.71 0.13
N ALA A 130 4.20 9.39 0.21
CA ALA A 130 3.26 8.51 -0.48
C ALA A 130 1.87 8.62 0.15
N SER A 131 0.82 8.64 -0.67
CA SER A 131 -0.56 8.67 -0.19
C SER A 131 -0.99 7.35 0.43
N LEU A 132 -0.60 6.23 -0.21
CA LEU A 132 -0.89 4.89 0.30
C LEU A 132 0.31 3.97 0.10
N VAL A 133 0.73 3.33 1.18
CA VAL A 133 1.72 2.25 1.14
C VAL A 133 1.15 1.03 1.82
N TYR A 134 1.10 -0.08 1.11
CA TYR A 134 0.69 -1.37 1.66
C TYR A 134 1.81 -2.40 1.48
N ILE A 135 2.46 -2.76 2.57
CA ILE A 135 3.52 -3.79 2.59
C ILE A 135 2.95 -5.07 3.17
N SER A 136 2.44 -5.93 2.32
CA SER A 136 1.88 -7.25 2.65
C SER A 136 3.01 -8.25 2.94
N SER A 137 3.65 -8.10 4.08
CA SER A 137 4.77 -8.95 4.50
C SER A 137 4.96 -8.94 6.01
N CYS A 138 5.65 -9.97 6.54
CA CYS A 138 5.95 -10.12 7.95
C CYS A 138 6.82 -8.99 8.48
N HIS A 139 6.67 -8.63 9.76
CA HIS A 139 7.51 -7.72 10.56
C HIS A 139 7.62 -6.27 10.07
N ASN A 140 6.99 -5.91 8.96
CA ASN A 140 7.09 -4.56 8.40
C ASN A 140 6.07 -3.56 8.98
N GLY A 141 5.11 -4.01 9.77
CA GLY A 141 4.23 -3.19 10.59
C GLY A 141 4.85 -2.75 11.92
N GLU A 142 5.94 -3.37 12.33
CA GLU A 142 6.60 -3.07 13.60
C GLU A 142 7.24 -1.67 13.60
N ARG A 143 7.32 -1.06 14.78
CA ARG A 143 7.95 0.25 14.94
C ARG A 143 9.43 0.25 14.50
N ALA A 144 10.13 -0.85 14.69
CA ALA A 144 11.51 -1.02 14.27
C ALA A 144 11.68 -1.03 12.73
N SER A 145 10.62 -1.27 11.98
CA SER A 145 10.66 -1.40 10.51
C SER A 145 11.22 -0.15 9.82
N ARG A 146 10.88 1.07 10.27
CA ARG A 146 11.26 2.35 9.65
C ARG A 146 10.80 2.53 8.19
N LEU A 147 10.10 1.56 7.61
CA LEU A 147 9.58 1.67 6.23
C LEU A 147 8.58 2.82 6.05
N PRO A 148 7.65 3.09 7.00
CA PRO A 148 6.77 4.26 6.83
C PRO A 148 7.56 5.55 6.57
N GLY A 149 8.59 5.82 7.38
CA GLY A 149 9.45 7.00 7.22
C GLY A 149 10.21 7.04 5.87
N ALA A 150 10.58 5.89 5.33
CA ALA A 150 11.21 5.81 4.01
C ALA A 150 10.28 6.24 2.87
N PHE A 151 8.98 6.06 3.03
CA PHE A 151 7.94 6.55 2.12
C PHE A 151 7.46 7.98 2.45
N GLY A 152 8.08 8.65 3.40
CA GLY A 152 7.69 10.00 3.85
C GLY A 152 6.50 10.00 4.82
N ILE A 153 6.04 8.84 5.27
CA ILE A 153 4.89 8.71 6.16
C ILE A 153 5.35 8.74 7.62
N ALA A 154 4.76 9.61 8.41
CA ALA A 154 5.09 9.70 9.83
C ALA A 154 4.76 8.39 10.54
N GLN A 155 5.74 7.82 11.27
CA GLN A 155 5.55 6.58 12.03
C GLN A 155 4.85 6.86 13.38
N ARG A 156 3.69 7.46 13.28
CA ARG A 156 2.75 7.75 14.37
C ARG A 156 1.33 7.65 13.83
N LYS A 157 0.38 7.32 14.68
CA LYS A 157 -1.04 7.30 14.35
C LYS A 157 -1.63 8.69 14.60
N VAL A 158 -2.19 9.31 13.57
CA VAL A 158 -2.80 10.64 13.64
C VAL A 158 -4.24 10.55 13.18
N GLN A 159 -5.15 11.06 14.00
CA GLN A 159 -6.59 11.12 13.72
C GLN A 159 -7.08 12.56 13.98
N GLY A 160 -8.02 13.03 13.17
CA GLY A 160 -8.68 14.33 13.33
C GLY A 160 -8.15 15.42 12.39
N ALA A 161 -8.45 16.68 12.68
CA ALA A 161 -8.38 17.80 11.74
C ALA A 161 -6.99 18.09 11.11
N ASN A 162 -5.91 17.58 11.67
CA ASN A 162 -4.54 17.78 11.18
C ASN A 162 -3.88 16.48 10.75
N GLU A 163 -4.67 15.47 10.38
CA GLU A 163 -4.11 14.21 9.92
C GLU A 163 -3.49 14.38 8.51
N PRO A 164 -2.34 13.74 8.26
CA PRO A 164 -1.73 13.74 6.94
C PRO A 164 -2.52 12.86 5.97
N ASP A 165 -2.54 13.26 4.68
CA ASP A 165 -3.14 12.50 3.58
C ASP A 165 -2.24 11.32 3.16
N SER A 166 -1.75 10.55 4.13
CA SER A 166 -0.80 9.47 3.90
C SER A 166 -1.04 8.32 4.88
N PHE A 167 -1.15 7.11 4.35
CA PHE A 167 -1.48 5.92 5.11
C PHE A 167 -0.56 4.76 4.76
N TYR A 168 0.02 4.14 5.78
CA TYR A 168 0.86 2.96 5.65
C TYR A 168 0.21 1.78 6.36
N VAL A 169 0.15 0.63 5.69
CA VAL A 169 -0.34 -0.64 6.25
C VAL A 169 0.70 -1.72 6.09
N SER A 170 0.88 -2.53 7.11
CA SER A 170 1.65 -3.76 7.06
C SER A 170 1.28 -4.69 8.24
N TYR A 171 2.07 -5.72 8.47
CA TYR A 171 1.84 -6.68 9.55
C TYR A 171 3.00 -6.64 10.55
N ALA A 172 2.65 -6.64 11.86
CA ALA A 172 3.57 -6.88 12.95
C ALA A 172 3.71 -8.40 13.17
N GLY A 173 4.93 -8.88 13.35
CA GLY A 173 5.17 -10.32 13.45
C GLY A 173 4.90 -11.09 12.16
N THR A 174 4.62 -12.38 12.31
CA THR A 174 4.35 -13.29 11.18
C THR A 174 2.94 -13.09 10.63
N ALA A 175 2.80 -13.08 9.32
CA ALA A 175 1.53 -12.97 8.61
C ALA A 175 1.28 -14.22 7.76
N TRP A 176 0.13 -14.87 7.95
CA TRP A 176 -0.29 -16.01 7.15
C TRP A 176 -1.04 -15.53 5.90
N GLN A 177 -0.66 -16.04 4.74
CA GLN A 177 -1.21 -15.58 3.46
C GLN A 177 -2.73 -15.65 3.37
N GLY A 178 -3.36 -16.70 3.90
CA GLY A 178 -4.80 -16.82 3.90
C GLY A 178 -5.51 -15.77 4.77
N ALA A 179 -4.93 -15.43 5.92
CA ALA A 179 -5.44 -14.36 6.78
C ALA A 179 -5.21 -12.98 6.12
N ALA A 180 -4.03 -12.75 5.56
CA ALA A 180 -3.72 -11.54 4.80
C ALA A 180 -4.70 -11.35 3.63
N LEU A 181 -4.99 -12.41 2.85
CA LEU A 181 -5.93 -12.33 1.73
C LEU A 181 -7.34 -11.91 2.17
N ARG A 182 -7.83 -12.41 3.32
CA ARG A 182 -9.14 -12.01 3.85
C ARG A 182 -9.14 -10.56 4.30
N PHE A 183 -8.12 -10.16 5.07
CA PHE A 183 -7.98 -8.79 5.57
C PHE A 183 -7.86 -7.78 4.42
N GLU A 184 -6.98 -8.03 3.47
CA GLU A 184 -6.78 -7.15 2.33
C GLU A 184 -8.03 -7.01 1.47
N ARG A 185 -8.76 -8.11 1.24
CA ARG A 185 -10.03 -8.06 0.53
C ARG A 185 -11.04 -7.15 1.22
N ALA A 186 -11.15 -7.24 2.54
CA ALA A 186 -12.05 -6.40 3.31
C ALA A 186 -11.61 -4.93 3.31
N PHE A 187 -10.30 -4.68 3.42
CA PHE A 187 -9.71 -3.34 3.38
C PHE A 187 -9.96 -2.65 2.03
N TRP A 188 -9.59 -3.31 0.92
CA TRP A 188 -9.80 -2.77 -0.42
C TRP A 188 -11.29 -2.53 -0.71
N ARG A 189 -12.15 -3.44 -0.30
CA ARG A 189 -13.61 -3.28 -0.44
C ARG A 189 -14.10 -2.05 0.29
N ALA A 190 -13.70 -1.86 1.54
CA ALA A 190 -14.10 -0.71 2.35
C ALA A 190 -13.61 0.62 1.76
N LEU A 191 -12.41 0.67 1.18
CA LEU A 191 -11.93 1.85 0.44
C LEU A 191 -12.79 2.14 -0.79
N LEU A 192 -13.16 1.11 -1.55
CA LEU A 192 -14.04 1.25 -2.72
C LEU A 192 -15.48 1.64 -2.34
N ASP A 193 -15.92 1.27 -1.14
CA ASP A 193 -17.20 1.72 -0.57
C ASP A 193 -17.10 3.18 -0.05
N GLY A 194 -15.96 3.87 -0.21
CA GLY A 194 -15.75 5.29 0.09
C GLY A 194 -15.37 5.60 1.54
N LEU A 195 -14.95 4.61 2.33
CA LEU A 195 -14.43 4.84 3.68
C LEU A 195 -13.06 5.53 3.63
N THR A 196 -12.71 6.26 4.69
CA THR A 196 -11.34 6.72 4.90
C THR A 196 -10.39 5.53 5.06
N ALA A 197 -9.09 5.73 4.85
CA ALA A 197 -8.10 4.67 4.96
C ALA A 197 -8.12 4.01 6.35
N GLY A 198 -8.22 4.81 7.41
CA GLY A 198 -8.32 4.28 8.77
C GLY A 198 -9.62 3.55 9.03
N ALA A 199 -10.77 4.08 8.59
CA ALA A 199 -12.06 3.41 8.74
C ALA A 199 -12.12 2.10 7.93
N ALA A 200 -11.48 2.05 6.75
CA ALA A 200 -11.33 0.83 5.96
C ALA A 200 -10.49 -0.22 6.69
N PHE A 201 -9.40 0.22 7.33
CA PHE A 201 -8.56 -0.64 8.16
C PHE A 201 -9.35 -1.21 9.35
N ASP A 202 -10.04 -0.36 10.11
CA ASP A 202 -10.84 -0.79 11.27
C ASP A 202 -11.96 -1.74 10.85
N ARG A 203 -12.62 -1.47 9.72
CA ARG A 203 -13.64 -2.36 9.16
C ARG A 203 -13.06 -3.72 8.79
N ALA A 204 -11.89 -3.73 8.14
CA ALA A 204 -11.21 -4.98 7.78
C ALA A 204 -10.82 -5.76 9.04
N LEU A 205 -10.27 -5.11 10.05
CA LEU A 205 -9.91 -5.73 11.31
C LEU A 205 -11.12 -6.35 12.00
N LEU A 206 -12.24 -5.63 12.04
CA LEU A 206 -13.48 -6.09 12.69
C LEU A 206 -14.06 -7.35 12.01
N VAL A 207 -14.07 -7.40 10.67
CA VAL A 207 -14.73 -8.49 9.94
C VAL A 207 -13.82 -9.68 9.66
N THR A 208 -12.51 -9.55 9.89
CA THR A 208 -11.54 -10.62 9.63
C THR A 208 -10.62 -10.89 10.81
N TYR A 209 -11.08 -10.58 12.03
CA TYR A 209 -10.29 -10.73 13.24
C TYR A 209 -9.70 -12.15 13.38
N ASP A 210 -8.38 -12.22 13.34
CA ASP A 210 -7.61 -13.48 13.37
C ASP A 210 -6.22 -13.21 13.98
N PRO A 211 -6.16 -12.90 15.30
CA PRO A 211 -4.94 -12.42 15.95
C PRO A 211 -3.83 -13.49 16.00
N ASP A 212 -4.17 -14.77 15.88
CA ASP A 212 -3.19 -15.86 15.91
C ASP A 212 -2.41 -15.96 14.58
N HIS A 213 -2.99 -15.43 13.49
CA HIS A 213 -2.42 -15.55 12.15
C HIS A 213 -2.10 -14.21 11.48
N LEU A 214 -2.58 -13.10 12.03
CA LEU A 214 -2.37 -11.78 11.45
C LEU A 214 -2.46 -10.68 12.51
N SER A 215 -1.44 -9.82 12.53
CA SER A 215 -1.43 -8.60 13.35
C SER A 215 -1.24 -7.38 12.45
N PRO A 216 -2.33 -6.84 11.84
CA PRO A 216 -2.24 -5.68 11.00
C PRO A 216 -1.89 -4.43 11.81
N GLU A 217 -1.04 -3.57 11.25
CA GLU A 217 -0.64 -2.29 11.81
C GLU A 217 -0.71 -1.19 10.75
N TRP A 218 -0.99 0.04 11.20
CA TRP A 218 -0.99 1.21 10.34
C TRP A 218 -0.25 2.39 10.98
N TRP A 219 0.24 3.29 10.11
CA TRP A 219 0.91 4.52 10.46
C TRP A 219 0.48 5.66 9.52
N GLY A 220 0.57 6.90 9.96
CA GLY A 220 0.18 8.08 9.18
C GLY A 220 -1.15 8.66 9.61
N GLY A 221 -1.90 9.20 8.66
CA GLY A 221 -3.23 9.78 8.86
C GLY A 221 -4.36 8.77 8.71
N TYR A 222 -5.54 9.14 9.15
CA TYR A 222 -6.73 8.30 9.13
C TYR A 222 -7.71 8.69 8.00
N GLY A 223 -7.38 9.75 7.25
CA GLY A 223 -8.26 10.44 6.31
C GLY A 223 -8.53 9.74 4.98
N HIS A 224 -9.16 10.46 4.10
CA HIS A 224 -9.43 10.01 2.74
C HIS A 224 -8.15 9.95 1.92
N LEU A 225 -8.01 8.89 1.15
CA LEU A 225 -6.98 8.83 0.13
C LEU A 225 -7.33 9.80 -1.02
N PRO A 226 -6.32 10.40 -1.68
CA PRO A 226 -6.53 11.10 -2.93
C PRO A 226 -7.28 10.20 -3.91
N HIS A 227 -8.23 10.77 -4.66
CA HIS A 227 -9.07 10.07 -5.64
C HIS A 227 -10.04 9.00 -5.10
N ALA A 228 -10.01 8.67 -3.79
CA ALA A 228 -11.08 7.85 -3.25
C ALA A 228 -12.43 8.53 -3.49
N PRO A 229 -13.44 7.83 -4.03
CA PRO A 229 -14.76 8.42 -4.16
C PRO A 229 -15.19 8.90 -2.78
N SER A 230 -15.53 10.19 -2.65
CA SER A 230 -16.18 10.66 -1.44
C SER A 230 -17.47 9.87 -1.33
N ALA A 231 -17.61 9.04 -0.30
CA ALA A 231 -18.89 8.43 -0.04
C ALA A 231 -19.89 9.56 0.12
N GLN A 232 -20.81 9.70 -0.81
CA GLN A 232 -22.08 10.27 -0.48
C GLN A 232 -22.70 9.28 0.49
N LEU A 233 -22.44 9.51 1.79
CA LEU A 233 -23.18 8.81 2.82
C LEU A 233 -24.66 9.02 2.44
N PRO A 234 -25.45 7.95 2.21
CA PRO A 234 -26.87 8.13 2.10
C PRO A 234 -27.26 8.89 3.37
N ASP A 235 -27.97 10.00 3.20
CA ASP A 235 -28.48 10.80 4.32
C ASP A 235 -29.31 9.87 5.19
N LEU A 236 -28.71 9.26 6.18
CA LEU A 236 -29.35 8.38 7.14
C LEU A 236 -30.15 9.20 8.15
N GLY A 237 -30.81 10.28 7.67
CA GLY A 237 -31.85 11.00 8.37
C GLY A 237 -31.70 11.00 9.87
N GLY A 238 -30.71 11.74 10.41
CA GLY A 238 -30.72 12.22 11.78
C GLY A 238 -30.74 11.20 12.94
N ARG A 239 -30.42 9.92 12.75
CA ARG A 239 -30.32 8.97 13.87
C ARG A 239 -28.96 9.06 14.52
N ARG A 240 -28.84 9.91 15.55
CA ARG A 240 -27.75 9.85 16.51
C ARG A 240 -27.86 8.51 17.25
N TYR A 241 -26.86 7.66 17.11
CA TYR A 241 -26.67 6.56 18.05
C TYR A 241 -26.08 7.16 19.34
N VAL A 242 -26.87 7.05 20.41
CA VAL A 242 -26.46 7.35 21.79
C VAL A 242 -25.63 6.17 22.30
#